data_970fd661f72e3d59a312ed338c756cb9
#
_entry.id   970fd661f72e3d59a312ed338c756cb9
#
_cell.length_a   1.000
_cell.length_b   1.000
_cell.length_c   1.000
_cell.angle_alpha   90.00
_cell.angle_beta   90.00
_cell.angle_gamma   90.00
#
_symmetry.space_group_name_H-M   'P 1'
#
loop_
_entity.id
_entity.type
_entity.pdbx_description
1 polymer ?
#
loop_
_entity_poly.entity_id
_entity_poly.type
_entity_poly.pdbx_seq_one_letter_code
_entity_poly.pdbx_strand_id
1 'polypeptide(L)'
;MSFLEHSSEIIKNFSAIFFVYINFQEHSFNYDPESTESSEINHDILFREGTHNRNITYTPRMLLVDLKGSLKYIPEDGNLYTNQQLELNNPENSVLDQVRGSIAWDDEIEVMEAEEAPVPDYQKALQSTEIEAAKNLNLKDSISNWPDFMYTRYHPRSINIVKEYEYHEEMSSLDTFSAGLKLFESSYFEDDFCDNVRSYMEESNHCQGFQTLFDAVDGFSGVAVKCLEYLQDEYSKTIFALPLIPPWAKNFQFADEAMSDSIRLINTAFTYAKLSEHASLFVPLSTMGRAWRAIDEPRKFPFVSYEPTNLYHSSAILASFLDTMSLRYRLKDSSFLSTLCTELNGYNRKMAAAKISLPFPMNEKEDLIDFLDRFEGEMMESITPGAKIGTDRVLQSVTLRGIPKTRLKRPLESAKNQMKMAAFKCGSVSEMMQLYYQCSNYASLAHVTAVEGRMKIKSPFPMEFFDNRIASNGFVKEFQSADVNGEG
;
A
#
# COMPACT_ATOMS: atom_id res chain seq x y z
N MET A 1 -21.51 12.03 -17.28
CA MET A 1 -22.19 11.38 -16.14
C MET A 1 -21.71 9.94 -15.92
N SER A 2 -20.74 9.45 -16.69
CA SER A 2 -20.20 8.07 -16.66
C SER A 2 -18.86 7.90 -15.90
N PHE A 3 -18.33 8.93 -15.27
CA PHE A 3 -16.99 8.91 -14.64
C PHE A 3 -16.93 8.29 -13.25
N LEU A 4 -18.05 7.90 -12.64
CA LEU A 4 -18.10 7.45 -11.25
C LEU A 4 -18.38 5.95 -11.06
N GLU A 5 -18.61 5.19 -12.13
CA GLU A 5 -19.04 3.79 -12.01
C GLU A 5 -17.91 2.77 -11.86
N HIS A 6 -16.68 3.12 -12.20
CA HIS A 6 -15.54 2.20 -12.25
C HIS A 6 -14.49 2.39 -11.14
N SER A 7 -14.87 3.06 -10.04
CA SER A 7 -13.91 3.42 -8.98
C SER A 7 -13.49 2.28 -8.06
N SER A 8 -14.14 1.12 -8.10
CA SER A 8 -13.83 -0.01 -7.20
C SER A 8 -12.59 -0.80 -7.60
N GLU A 9 -12.31 -0.92 -8.89
CA GLU A 9 -11.23 -1.78 -9.39
C GLU A 9 -9.81 -1.20 -9.24
N ILE A 10 -9.70 0.07 -8.88
CA ILE A 10 -8.45 0.83 -8.97
C ILE A 10 -7.69 0.89 -7.64
N ILE A 11 -8.39 0.82 -6.48
CA ILE A 11 -7.75 1.11 -5.18
C ILE A 11 -6.62 0.14 -4.82
N LYS A 12 -6.73 -1.14 -5.19
CA LYS A 12 -5.69 -2.14 -4.92
C LYS A 12 -4.37 -1.77 -5.58
N ASN A 13 -4.43 -1.44 -6.86
CA ASN A 13 -3.24 -1.11 -7.64
C ASN A 13 -2.64 0.22 -7.19
N PHE A 14 -3.46 1.24 -6.92
CA PHE A 14 -3.00 2.50 -6.32
C PHE A 14 -2.29 2.26 -4.99
N SER A 15 -2.88 1.50 -4.08
CA SER A 15 -2.26 1.24 -2.78
C SER A 15 -0.98 0.41 -2.90
N ALA A 16 -0.96 -0.59 -3.79
CA ALA A 16 0.23 -1.40 -4.04
C ALA A 16 1.36 -0.57 -4.66
N ILE A 17 1.06 0.25 -5.66
CA ILE A 17 2.05 1.10 -6.33
C ILE A 17 2.59 2.16 -5.37
N PHE A 18 1.75 2.80 -4.56
CA PHE A 18 2.22 3.72 -3.53
C PHE A 18 3.10 3.03 -2.49
N PHE A 19 2.73 1.84 -2.05
CA PHE A 19 3.55 1.06 -1.14
C PHE A 19 4.92 0.76 -1.73
N VAL A 20 4.97 0.29 -2.98
CA VAL A 20 6.23 0.05 -3.69
C VAL A 20 7.01 1.34 -3.87
N TYR A 21 6.34 2.45 -4.22
CA TYR A 21 6.97 3.75 -4.40
C TYR A 21 7.63 4.26 -3.12
N ILE A 22 6.94 4.23 -1.98
CA ILE A 22 7.51 4.64 -0.69
C ILE A 22 8.76 3.82 -0.37
N ASN A 23 8.69 2.50 -0.57
CA ASN A 23 9.81 1.61 -0.35
C ASN A 23 10.98 1.87 -1.32
N PHE A 24 10.68 2.17 -2.58
CA PHE A 24 11.70 2.51 -3.57
C PHE A 24 12.41 3.83 -3.24
N GLN A 25 11.69 4.84 -2.79
CA GLN A 25 12.29 6.09 -2.32
C GLN A 25 13.21 5.87 -1.11
N GLU A 26 12.77 5.04 -0.18
CA GLU A 26 13.55 4.68 0.99
C GLU A 26 14.80 3.89 0.62
N HIS A 27 14.67 2.93 -0.30
CA HIS A 27 15.78 2.17 -0.88
C HIS A 27 16.79 3.11 -1.55
N SER A 28 16.35 3.98 -2.45
CA SER A 28 17.22 4.91 -3.18
C SER A 28 17.98 5.84 -2.25
N PHE A 29 17.34 6.31 -1.18
CA PHE A 29 17.97 7.17 -0.19
C PHE A 29 19.06 6.42 0.62
N ASN A 30 18.77 5.18 1.01
CA ASN A 30 19.67 4.40 1.86
C ASN A 30 20.91 3.89 1.12
N TYR A 31 20.84 3.75 -0.20
CA TYR A 31 21.96 3.36 -1.06
C TYR A 31 22.61 4.55 -1.79
N ASP A 32 22.21 5.79 -1.45
CA ASP A 32 22.88 6.98 -1.93
C ASP A 32 24.32 7.00 -1.38
N PRO A 33 25.37 7.11 -2.24
CA PRO A 33 26.75 7.17 -1.80
C PRO A 33 27.07 8.34 -0.85
N GLU A 34 26.27 9.40 -0.90
CA GLU A 34 26.37 10.57 -0.02
C GLU A 34 25.64 10.38 1.32
N SER A 35 24.85 9.33 1.47
CA SER A 35 24.13 9.05 2.71
C SER A 35 25.06 8.56 3.80
N THR A 36 25.11 9.28 4.92
CA THR A 36 25.85 8.91 6.12
C THR A 36 25.06 8.03 7.08
N GLU A 37 23.77 7.83 6.83
CA GLU A 37 22.86 7.06 7.69
C GLU A 37 22.89 5.58 7.27
N SER A 38 23.18 4.68 8.23
CA SER A 38 23.04 3.25 7.97
C SER A 38 21.55 2.87 7.95
N SER A 39 21.13 2.15 6.94
CA SER A 39 19.78 1.65 6.86
C SER A 39 19.54 0.53 7.86
N GLU A 40 18.53 0.68 8.72
CA GLU A 40 18.02 -0.39 9.59
C GLU A 40 17.17 -1.40 8.80
N ILE A 41 16.71 -1.02 7.59
CA ILE A 41 15.80 -1.81 6.76
C ILE A 41 16.60 -2.75 5.86
N ASN A 42 16.15 -3.99 5.76
CA ASN A 42 16.62 -4.96 4.79
C ASN A 42 15.79 -4.84 3.52
N HIS A 43 16.33 -4.17 2.50
CA HIS A 43 15.62 -3.93 1.24
C HIS A 43 15.52 -5.19 0.36
N ASP A 44 16.37 -6.19 0.55
CA ASP A 44 16.35 -7.44 -0.23
C ASP A 44 15.07 -8.27 -0.02
N ILE A 45 14.32 -7.96 1.04
CA ILE A 45 13.03 -8.62 1.30
C ILE A 45 12.01 -8.26 0.23
N LEU A 46 11.93 -6.98 -0.15
CA LEU A 46 10.96 -6.49 -1.12
C LEU A 46 11.52 -6.26 -2.52
N PHE A 47 12.84 -6.11 -2.65
CA PHE A 47 13.47 -5.81 -3.92
C PHE A 47 14.36 -6.95 -4.39
N ARG A 48 14.40 -7.10 -5.69
CA ARG A 48 15.26 -8.02 -6.42
C ARG A 48 16.39 -7.22 -7.04
N GLU A 49 17.60 -7.64 -6.81
CA GLU A 49 18.77 -7.15 -7.53
C GLU A 49 18.88 -7.88 -8.88
N GLY A 50 19.07 -7.13 -9.94
CA GLY A 50 19.31 -7.62 -11.28
C GLY A 50 20.44 -6.83 -11.94
N THR A 51 20.85 -7.26 -13.12
CA THR A 51 21.85 -6.55 -13.93
C THR A 51 21.33 -6.31 -15.33
N HIS A 52 21.39 -5.06 -15.79
CA HIS A 52 21.09 -4.70 -17.16
C HIS A 52 22.21 -3.79 -17.72
N ASN A 53 22.79 -4.17 -18.86
CA ASN A 53 23.89 -3.42 -19.51
C ASN A 53 25.03 -3.03 -18.55
N ARG A 54 25.45 -3.94 -17.66
CA ARG A 54 26.46 -3.77 -16.59
C ARG A 54 26.05 -2.84 -15.44
N ASN A 55 24.83 -2.32 -15.45
CA ASN A 55 24.29 -1.54 -14.34
C ASN A 55 23.45 -2.45 -13.44
N ILE A 56 23.55 -2.24 -12.14
CA ILE A 56 22.69 -2.92 -11.16
C ILE A 56 21.31 -2.27 -11.22
N THR A 57 20.28 -3.11 -11.28
CA THR A 57 18.88 -2.70 -11.27
C THR A 57 18.17 -3.29 -10.08
N TYR A 58 17.29 -2.52 -9.47
CA TYR A 58 16.45 -2.97 -8.37
C TYR A 58 14.99 -2.95 -8.81
N THR A 59 14.33 -4.09 -8.74
CA THR A 59 12.92 -4.24 -9.10
C THR A 59 12.15 -4.85 -7.93
N PRO A 60 10.88 -4.45 -7.70
CA PRO A 60 10.09 -5.01 -6.63
C PRO A 60 9.78 -6.49 -6.88
N ARG A 61 9.81 -7.30 -5.83
CA ARG A 61 9.32 -8.68 -5.83
C ARG A 61 7.80 -8.67 -5.73
N MET A 62 7.16 -8.34 -6.83
CA MET A 62 5.72 -8.13 -6.89
C MET A 62 5.15 -8.73 -8.16
N LEU A 63 3.99 -9.37 -8.03
CA LEU A 63 3.11 -9.75 -9.12
C LEU A 63 1.85 -8.90 -9.03
N LEU A 64 1.60 -8.12 -10.05
CA LEU A 64 0.43 -7.27 -10.20
C LEU A 64 -0.48 -7.92 -11.24
N VAL A 65 -1.75 -8.11 -10.88
CA VAL A 65 -2.78 -8.65 -11.78
C VAL A 65 -3.80 -7.55 -12.06
N ASP A 66 -4.03 -7.23 -13.32
CA ASP A 66 -5.02 -6.25 -13.73
C ASP A 66 -5.70 -6.64 -15.06
N LEU A 67 -6.72 -5.88 -15.46
CA LEU A 67 -7.50 -6.14 -16.67
C LEU A 67 -6.84 -5.53 -17.92
N LYS A 68 -7.22 -6.05 -19.09
CA LYS A 68 -6.85 -5.47 -20.38
C LYS A 68 -7.27 -3.99 -20.46
N GLY A 69 -6.39 -3.14 -20.96
CA GLY A 69 -6.61 -1.68 -21.07
C GLY A 69 -6.22 -0.87 -19.82
N SER A 70 -5.93 -1.51 -18.67
CA SER A 70 -5.53 -0.79 -17.45
C SER A 70 -4.16 -0.12 -17.54
N LEU A 71 -3.25 -0.67 -18.32
CA LEU A 71 -1.88 -0.16 -18.51
C LEU A 71 -1.80 1.12 -19.33
N LYS A 72 -2.82 1.42 -20.14
CA LYS A 72 -2.83 2.57 -21.06
C LYS A 72 -1.59 2.59 -21.96
N TYR A 73 -0.68 3.54 -21.71
CA TYR A 73 0.55 3.79 -22.49
C TYR A 73 1.76 3.02 -21.96
N ILE A 74 1.64 2.26 -20.87
CA ILE A 74 2.76 1.48 -20.33
C ILE A 74 2.78 0.11 -21.00
N PRO A 75 3.93 -0.31 -21.57
CA PRO A 75 4.04 -1.63 -22.16
C PRO A 75 3.97 -2.75 -21.11
N GLU A 76 3.41 -3.88 -21.49
CA GLU A 76 3.24 -5.06 -20.63
C GLU A 76 4.57 -5.61 -20.09
N ASP A 77 5.68 -5.39 -20.79
CA ASP A 77 7.02 -5.83 -20.39
C ASP A 77 7.67 -4.99 -19.27
N GLY A 78 6.97 -3.99 -18.74
CA GLY A 78 7.39 -3.17 -17.61
C GLY A 78 8.50 -2.17 -17.88
N ASN A 79 8.90 -1.95 -19.12
CA ASN A 79 9.91 -0.97 -19.55
C ASN A 79 11.33 -1.13 -18.95
N LEU A 80 11.63 -2.25 -18.29
CA LEU A 80 12.95 -2.43 -17.66
C LEU A 80 14.06 -2.62 -18.69
N TYR A 81 13.76 -3.37 -19.74
CA TYR A 81 14.73 -3.78 -20.77
C TYR A 81 14.60 -3.00 -22.07
N THR A 82 13.59 -2.13 -22.19
CA THR A 82 13.38 -1.32 -23.38
C THR A 82 14.47 -0.26 -23.50
N ASN A 83 15.24 -0.32 -24.57
CA ASN A 83 16.26 0.67 -24.86
C ASN A 83 15.62 1.95 -25.39
N GLN A 84 15.31 2.92 -24.55
CA GLN A 84 14.82 4.25 -24.94
C GLN A 84 15.67 4.96 -26.00
N GLN A 85 16.93 4.55 -26.16
CA GLN A 85 17.81 5.08 -27.21
C GLN A 85 17.53 4.54 -28.62
N LEU A 86 16.85 3.40 -28.74
CA LEU A 86 16.48 2.86 -30.05
C LEU A 86 15.20 3.51 -30.59
N GLU A 87 14.28 3.89 -29.74
CA GLU A 87 13.02 4.55 -30.14
C GLU A 87 13.24 6.01 -30.58
N LEU A 88 14.19 6.72 -29.96
CA LEU A 88 14.52 8.11 -30.32
C LEU A 88 15.32 8.22 -31.63
N ASN A 89 15.99 7.16 -32.07
CA ASN A 89 16.88 7.21 -33.25
C ASN A 89 16.31 6.57 -34.50
N ASN A 90 15.21 5.81 -34.41
CA ASN A 90 14.58 5.18 -35.58
C ASN A 90 13.04 5.15 -35.44
N PRO A 91 12.36 6.23 -35.83
CA PRO A 91 10.89 6.23 -35.88
C PRO A 91 10.30 5.30 -36.95
N GLU A 92 11.15 4.72 -37.83
CA GLU A 92 10.72 3.83 -38.93
C GLU A 92 10.77 2.32 -38.53
N ASN A 93 11.37 1.93 -37.41
CA ASN A 93 11.31 0.56 -36.91
C ASN A 93 10.18 0.43 -35.87
N SER A 94 8.96 0.61 -36.32
CA SER A 94 7.78 0.40 -35.51
C SER A 94 7.67 -1.09 -35.12
N VAL A 95 7.04 -1.37 -33.97
CA VAL A 95 6.66 -2.73 -33.54
C VAL A 95 5.94 -3.49 -34.69
N LEU A 96 5.27 -2.77 -35.57
CA LEU A 96 4.62 -3.23 -36.81
C LEU A 96 5.60 -3.93 -37.77
N ASP A 97 6.83 -3.42 -37.93
CA ASP A 97 7.80 -4.04 -38.85
C ASP A 97 8.43 -5.31 -38.23
N GLN A 98 8.53 -5.39 -36.91
CA GLN A 98 8.94 -6.61 -36.22
C GLN A 98 7.84 -7.69 -36.29
N VAL A 99 6.58 -7.31 -36.12
CA VAL A 99 5.44 -8.22 -36.26
C VAL A 99 5.29 -8.70 -37.70
N ARG A 100 5.41 -7.80 -38.69
CA ARG A 100 5.39 -8.17 -40.12
C ARG A 100 6.54 -9.11 -40.50
N GLY A 101 7.72 -8.92 -39.93
CA GLY A 101 8.88 -9.80 -40.17
C GLY A 101 8.76 -11.19 -39.58
N SER A 102 7.89 -11.40 -38.57
CA SER A 102 7.68 -12.69 -37.91
C SER A 102 6.55 -13.53 -38.52
N ILE A 103 5.72 -12.96 -39.41
CA ILE A 103 4.57 -13.66 -40.00
C ILE A 103 4.99 -14.26 -41.35
N ALA A 104 5.01 -15.60 -41.40
CA ALA A 104 5.45 -16.37 -42.56
C ALA A 104 4.37 -16.60 -43.66
N TRP A 105 3.20 -16.00 -43.55
CA TRP A 105 2.06 -16.21 -44.46
C TRP A 105 1.63 -14.89 -45.07
N ASP A 106 1.38 -14.93 -46.38
CA ASP A 106 1.14 -13.79 -47.27
C ASP A 106 -0.34 -13.34 -47.30
N ASP A 107 -1.03 -13.44 -46.15
CA ASP A 107 -2.40 -12.95 -46.02
C ASP A 107 -2.43 -11.47 -45.64
N GLU A 108 -3.36 -10.71 -46.24
CA GLU A 108 -3.59 -9.29 -45.92
C GLU A 108 -3.96 -9.17 -44.44
N ILE A 109 -3.01 -8.67 -43.64
CA ILE A 109 -3.21 -8.40 -42.22
C ILE A 109 -3.85 -7.02 -42.12
N GLU A 110 -5.07 -6.98 -41.64
CA GLU A 110 -5.75 -5.74 -41.26
C GLU A 110 -5.23 -5.29 -39.90
N VAL A 111 -4.35 -4.28 -39.92
CA VAL A 111 -3.81 -3.70 -38.66
C VAL A 111 -4.81 -2.65 -38.19
N MET A 112 -5.54 -2.93 -37.15
CA MET A 112 -6.33 -1.93 -36.44
C MET A 112 -5.41 -1.17 -35.46
N GLU A 113 -5.04 0.05 -35.81
CA GLU A 113 -4.35 0.96 -34.91
C GLU A 113 -5.38 1.54 -33.91
N ALA A 114 -5.25 1.19 -32.63
CA ALA A 114 -5.98 1.87 -31.58
C ALA A 114 -5.36 3.26 -31.34
N GLU A 115 -6.18 4.25 -31.03
CA GLU A 115 -5.68 5.58 -30.64
C GLU A 115 -4.77 5.44 -29.42
N GLU A 116 -3.54 5.97 -29.52
CA GLU A 116 -2.59 5.97 -28.40
C GLU A 116 -3.15 6.77 -27.24
N ALA A 117 -3.17 6.17 -26.06
CA ALA A 117 -3.61 6.86 -24.85
C ALA A 117 -2.66 8.04 -24.54
N PRO A 118 -3.17 9.24 -24.24
CA PRO A 118 -2.33 10.40 -24.00
C PRO A 118 -1.47 10.19 -22.75
N VAL A 119 -0.16 10.37 -22.89
CA VAL A 119 0.78 10.30 -21.75
C VAL A 119 0.55 11.49 -20.81
N PRO A 120 0.33 11.29 -19.52
CA PRO A 120 0.15 12.37 -18.56
C PRO A 120 1.37 13.29 -18.44
N ASP A 121 1.15 14.54 -18.08
CA ASP A 121 2.23 15.53 -17.96
C ASP A 121 3.26 15.14 -16.90
N TYR A 122 2.85 14.46 -15.85
CA TYR A 122 3.77 13.91 -14.85
C TYR A 122 4.74 12.89 -15.46
N GLN A 123 4.26 11.99 -16.30
CA GLN A 123 5.09 10.99 -16.96
C GLN A 123 6.02 11.63 -18.00
N LYS A 124 5.53 12.65 -18.74
CA LYS A 124 6.39 13.43 -19.63
C LYS A 124 7.51 14.15 -18.90
N ALA A 125 7.18 14.72 -17.72
CA ALA A 125 8.18 15.40 -16.88
C ALA A 125 9.22 14.42 -16.29
N LEU A 126 8.83 13.19 -15.96
CA LEU A 126 9.76 12.13 -15.52
C LEU A 126 10.69 11.65 -16.64
N GLN A 127 10.22 11.62 -17.87
CA GLN A 127 11.01 11.25 -19.06
C GLN A 127 11.95 12.38 -19.50
N SER A 128 11.57 13.63 -19.25
CA SER A 128 12.42 14.79 -19.49
C SER A 128 13.47 14.92 -18.36
N THR A 129 14.59 15.59 -18.66
CA THR A 129 15.64 15.88 -17.66
C THR A 129 15.17 16.87 -16.57
N GLU A 130 13.91 17.33 -16.64
CA GLU A 130 13.33 18.33 -15.76
C GLU A 130 12.57 17.69 -14.58
N ILE A 131 13.24 16.86 -13.80
CA ILE A 131 12.65 16.19 -12.60
C ILE A 131 12.07 17.22 -11.59
N GLU A 132 12.59 18.45 -11.57
CA GLU A 132 12.05 19.49 -10.70
C GLU A 132 10.67 20.02 -11.15
N ALA A 133 10.37 19.98 -12.45
CA ALA A 133 9.05 20.34 -12.96
C ALA A 133 7.98 19.33 -12.52
N ALA A 134 8.32 18.05 -12.47
CA ALA A 134 7.41 16.98 -11.99
C ALA A 134 6.98 17.16 -10.53
N LYS A 135 7.82 17.78 -9.67
CA LYS A 135 7.52 18.00 -8.27
C LYS A 135 6.42 19.05 -8.01
N ASN A 136 6.18 19.93 -8.97
CA ASN A 136 5.25 21.06 -8.83
C ASN A 136 3.88 20.80 -9.51
N LEU A 137 3.68 19.63 -10.12
CA LEU A 137 2.42 19.31 -10.77
C LEU A 137 1.34 18.95 -9.74
N ASN A 138 0.14 19.50 -9.94
CA ASN A 138 -1.03 19.06 -9.18
C ASN A 138 -1.48 17.70 -9.70
N LEU A 139 -1.21 16.65 -8.92
CA LEU A 139 -1.52 15.27 -9.30
C LEU A 139 -2.94 14.88 -8.95
N LYS A 140 -3.60 15.59 -8.03
CA LYS A 140 -4.93 15.26 -7.52
C LYS A 140 -5.98 15.11 -8.62
N ASP A 141 -5.98 16.02 -9.60
CA ASP A 141 -6.99 16.07 -10.66
C ASP A 141 -6.53 15.40 -11.96
N SER A 142 -5.24 15.11 -12.09
CA SER A 142 -4.63 14.57 -13.31
C SER A 142 -4.46 13.05 -13.28
N ILE A 143 -4.52 12.44 -12.09
CA ILE A 143 -4.38 10.98 -11.94
C ILE A 143 -5.75 10.33 -12.03
N SER A 144 -5.91 9.47 -13.01
CA SER A 144 -7.11 8.64 -13.18
C SER A 144 -6.84 7.16 -12.96
N ASN A 145 -5.61 6.70 -13.25
CA ASN A 145 -5.19 5.31 -13.10
C ASN A 145 -3.82 5.24 -12.43
N TRP A 146 -3.48 4.07 -11.90
CA TRP A 146 -2.18 3.85 -11.26
C TRP A 146 -0.97 4.01 -12.19
N PRO A 147 -0.99 3.73 -13.50
CA PRO A 147 0.10 4.03 -14.41
C PRO A 147 0.47 5.51 -14.46
N ASP A 148 -0.50 6.39 -14.25
CA ASP A 148 -0.32 7.84 -14.38
C ASP A 148 0.72 8.41 -13.41
N PHE A 149 0.95 7.77 -12.27
CA PHE A 149 1.97 8.18 -11.28
C PHE A 149 3.07 7.14 -11.05
N MET A 150 3.13 6.09 -11.86
CA MET A 150 4.15 5.05 -11.72
C MET A 150 5.55 5.62 -11.96
N TYR A 151 6.42 5.48 -10.96
CA TYR A 151 7.79 5.97 -10.99
C TYR A 151 8.82 4.86 -11.25
N THR A 152 8.48 3.64 -10.86
CA THR A 152 9.40 2.49 -10.85
C THR A 152 9.20 1.64 -12.10
N ARG A 153 10.31 1.17 -12.69
CA ARG A 153 10.28 0.16 -13.75
C ARG A 153 10.11 -1.22 -13.14
N TYR A 154 9.32 -2.06 -13.78
CA TYR A 154 9.03 -3.41 -13.32
C TYR A 154 9.72 -4.45 -14.21
N HIS A 155 9.99 -5.61 -13.63
CA HIS A 155 10.39 -6.77 -14.40
C HIS A 155 9.21 -7.25 -15.25
N PRO A 156 9.41 -7.77 -16.49
CA PRO A 156 8.32 -8.26 -17.34
C PRO A 156 7.36 -9.25 -16.67
N ARG A 157 7.86 -10.09 -15.78
CA ARG A 157 7.05 -11.05 -15.00
C ARG A 157 6.19 -10.41 -13.92
N SER A 158 6.44 -9.14 -13.57
CA SER A 158 5.70 -8.48 -12.49
C SER A 158 4.29 -8.07 -12.90
N ILE A 159 4.05 -7.83 -14.18
CA ILE A 159 2.77 -7.35 -14.70
C ILE A 159 2.07 -8.51 -15.39
N ASN A 160 0.86 -8.81 -14.96
CA ASN A 160 0.04 -9.91 -15.45
C ASN A 160 -1.32 -9.37 -15.85
N ILE A 161 -1.61 -9.31 -17.16
CA ILE A 161 -2.83 -8.73 -17.70
C ILE A 161 -3.81 -9.83 -18.08
N VAL A 162 -4.99 -9.77 -17.48
CA VAL A 162 -6.13 -10.62 -17.78
C VAL A 162 -6.75 -10.15 -19.09
N LYS A 163 -6.82 -11.03 -20.09
CA LYS A 163 -7.29 -10.71 -21.44
C LYS A 163 -8.79 -10.96 -21.64
N GLU A 164 -9.39 -11.74 -20.74
CA GLU A 164 -10.80 -12.16 -20.81
C GLU A 164 -11.76 -11.03 -20.41
N TYR A 165 -11.26 -10.04 -19.68
CA TYR A 165 -12.03 -8.88 -19.21
C TYR A 165 -11.33 -7.59 -19.61
N GLU A 166 -12.11 -6.59 -19.99
CA GLU A 166 -11.59 -5.29 -20.43
C GLU A 166 -11.98 -4.19 -19.46
N TYR A 167 -11.03 -3.32 -19.20
CA TYR A 167 -11.20 -2.14 -18.34
C TYR A 167 -12.15 -1.14 -19.05
N HIS A 168 -13.19 -0.69 -18.37
CA HIS A 168 -14.26 0.19 -18.88
C HIS A 168 -15.30 -0.44 -19.80
N GLU A 169 -15.34 -1.74 -19.98
CA GLU A 169 -16.38 -2.38 -20.76
C GLU A 169 -17.54 -2.86 -19.86
N GLU A 170 -18.73 -2.22 -19.99
CA GLU A 170 -19.90 -2.55 -19.13
C GLU A 170 -20.39 -3.99 -19.33
N MET A 171 -20.21 -4.56 -20.50
CA MET A 171 -20.66 -5.94 -20.81
C MET A 171 -19.67 -7.02 -20.39
N SER A 172 -18.46 -6.65 -20.03
CA SER A 172 -17.36 -7.56 -19.70
C SER A 172 -16.74 -7.22 -18.35
N SER A 173 -17.57 -6.89 -17.34
CA SER A 173 -17.10 -6.50 -16.03
C SER A 173 -16.82 -7.71 -15.14
N LEU A 174 -15.72 -7.67 -14.39
CA LEU A 174 -15.34 -8.68 -13.40
C LEU A 174 -15.97 -8.36 -12.03
N ASP A 175 -17.31 -8.42 -11.92
CA ASP A 175 -18.03 -7.89 -10.75
C ASP A 175 -18.27 -8.91 -9.65
N THR A 176 -18.29 -10.21 -9.96
CA THR A 176 -18.72 -11.22 -9.00
C THR A 176 -17.58 -12.13 -8.53
N PHE A 177 -17.61 -12.50 -7.25
CA PHE A 177 -16.69 -13.46 -6.66
C PHE A 177 -16.58 -14.77 -7.47
N SER A 178 -17.71 -15.29 -7.95
CA SER A 178 -17.73 -16.52 -8.74
C SER A 178 -17.10 -16.39 -10.12
N ALA A 179 -17.18 -15.21 -10.75
CA ALA A 179 -16.47 -14.94 -12.01
C ALA A 179 -14.95 -14.96 -11.77
N GLY A 180 -14.48 -14.37 -10.68
CA GLY A 180 -13.07 -14.41 -10.29
C GLY A 180 -12.55 -15.82 -10.01
N LEU A 181 -13.33 -16.68 -9.36
CA LEU A 181 -12.96 -18.08 -9.17
C LEU A 181 -12.76 -18.81 -10.50
N LYS A 182 -13.69 -18.64 -11.45
CA LYS A 182 -13.61 -19.24 -12.78
C LYS A 182 -12.44 -18.69 -13.60
N LEU A 183 -12.15 -17.40 -13.45
CA LEU A 183 -11.06 -16.75 -14.16
C LEU A 183 -9.71 -17.36 -13.76
N PHE A 184 -9.50 -17.68 -12.50
CA PHE A 184 -8.26 -18.32 -12.05
C PHE A 184 -8.07 -19.74 -12.61
N GLU A 185 -9.15 -20.40 -13.04
CA GLU A 185 -9.11 -21.71 -13.70
C GLU A 185 -8.82 -21.59 -15.21
N SER A 186 -8.60 -20.40 -15.76
CA SER A 186 -8.21 -20.21 -17.16
C SER A 186 -6.76 -20.63 -17.41
N SER A 187 -6.46 -21.02 -18.66
CA SER A 187 -5.11 -21.43 -19.05
C SER A 187 -4.04 -20.37 -18.78
N TYR A 188 -4.39 -19.09 -18.87
CA TYR A 188 -3.48 -18.00 -18.56
C TYR A 188 -3.00 -18.04 -17.10
N PHE A 189 -3.90 -18.26 -16.14
CA PHE A 189 -3.49 -18.33 -14.73
C PHE A 189 -2.75 -19.63 -14.42
N GLU A 190 -3.19 -20.75 -15.00
CA GLU A 190 -2.58 -22.04 -14.78
C GLU A 190 -1.14 -22.11 -15.33
N ASP A 191 -0.92 -21.59 -16.54
CA ASP A 191 0.37 -21.68 -17.22
C ASP A 191 1.25 -20.45 -16.91
N ASP A 192 0.80 -19.24 -17.22
CA ASP A 192 1.66 -18.04 -17.20
C ASP A 192 1.82 -17.45 -15.78
N PHE A 193 0.70 -17.22 -15.05
CA PHE A 193 0.76 -16.59 -13.74
C PHE A 193 1.44 -17.49 -12.69
N CYS A 194 1.07 -18.79 -12.66
CA CYS A 194 1.67 -19.74 -11.73
C CYS A 194 3.16 -19.94 -12.01
N ASP A 195 3.59 -19.91 -13.27
CA ASP A 195 5.01 -19.95 -13.64
C ASP A 195 5.76 -18.69 -13.20
N ASN A 196 5.14 -17.52 -13.27
CA ASN A 196 5.72 -16.29 -12.73
C ASN A 196 5.89 -16.36 -11.21
N VAL A 197 4.90 -16.89 -10.47
CA VAL A 197 5.02 -17.17 -9.03
C VAL A 197 6.19 -18.12 -8.75
N ARG A 198 6.25 -19.24 -9.48
CA ARG A 198 7.33 -20.23 -9.35
C ARG A 198 8.71 -19.60 -9.57
N SER A 199 8.85 -18.79 -10.60
CA SER A 199 10.11 -18.11 -10.91
C SER A 199 10.59 -17.19 -9.77
N TYR A 200 9.68 -16.43 -9.13
CA TYR A 200 10.03 -15.61 -7.97
C TYR A 200 10.37 -16.45 -6.74
N MET A 201 9.73 -17.60 -6.58
CA MET A 201 10.04 -18.54 -5.48
C MET A 201 11.42 -19.17 -5.65
N GLU A 202 11.77 -19.57 -6.86
CA GLU A 202 13.08 -20.16 -7.19
C GLU A 202 14.23 -19.15 -7.02
N GLU A 203 14.00 -17.88 -7.36
CA GLU A 203 14.98 -16.81 -7.14
C GLU A 203 15.15 -16.46 -5.65
N SER A 204 14.22 -16.86 -4.79
CA SER A 204 14.20 -16.47 -3.38
C SER A 204 14.88 -17.50 -2.49
N ASN A 205 16.04 -17.18 -1.91
CA ASN A 205 16.74 -18.08 -0.98
C ASN A 205 15.95 -18.36 0.30
N HIS A 206 15.22 -17.34 0.81
CA HIS A 206 14.45 -17.40 2.05
C HIS A 206 13.12 -16.65 1.93
N CYS A 207 12.13 -17.26 1.27
CA CYS A 207 10.79 -16.71 1.24
C CYS A 207 10.15 -16.78 2.64
N GLN A 208 9.84 -15.62 3.22
CA GLN A 208 9.16 -15.51 4.51
C GLN A 208 7.66 -15.86 4.41
N GLY A 209 7.07 -15.65 3.24
CA GLY A 209 5.66 -15.81 2.97
C GLY A 209 5.17 -14.84 1.90
N PHE A 210 3.87 -14.76 1.74
CA PHE A 210 3.19 -13.93 0.75
C PHE A 210 2.39 -12.82 1.44
N GLN A 211 2.56 -11.61 0.96
CA GLN A 211 1.69 -10.49 1.30
C GLN A 211 0.80 -10.22 0.09
N THR A 212 -0.50 -10.33 0.27
CA THR A 212 -1.48 -10.16 -0.82
C THR A 212 -2.36 -8.94 -0.56
N LEU A 213 -2.56 -8.14 -1.60
CA LEU A 213 -3.37 -6.92 -1.58
C LEU A 213 -4.36 -7.00 -2.73
N PHE A 214 -5.67 -6.91 -2.46
CA PHE A 214 -6.71 -7.08 -3.47
C PHE A 214 -8.03 -6.44 -3.03
N ASP A 215 -8.87 -6.09 -3.99
CA ASP A 215 -10.20 -5.58 -3.72
C ASP A 215 -11.14 -6.71 -3.28
N ALA A 216 -11.85 -6.49 -2.16
CA ALA A 216 -12.73 -7.50 -1.57
C ALA A 216 -14.16 -7.43 -2.10
N VAL A 217 -14.48 -6.45 -2.95
CA VAL A 217 -15.83 -6.06 -3.33
C VAL A 217 -16.24 -6.49 -4.74
N ASP A 218 -15.32 -6.98 -5.52
CA ASP A 218 -15.49 -7.36 -6.93
C ASP A 218 -14.97 -8.78 -7.21
N GLY A 219 -14.85 -9.17 -8.49
CA GLY A 219 -14.38 -10.48 -8.90
C GLY A 219 -12.90 -10.73 -8.61
N PHE A 220 -12.09 -9.70 -8.44
CA PHE A 220 -10.71 -9.89 -8.01
C PHE A 220 -10.60 -10.57 -6.63
N SER A 221 -11.63 -10.46 -5.82
CA SER A 221 -11.73 -11.19 -4.56
C SER A 221 -11.75 -12.71 -4.76
N GLY A 222 -12.45 -13.17 -5.81
CA GLY A 222 -12.45 -14.59 -6.21
C GLY A 222 -11.10 -15.06 -6.75
N VAL A 223 -10.48 -14.26 -7.63
CA VAL A 223 -9.12 -14.53 -8.15
C VAL A 223 -8.12 -14.63 -7.00
N ALA A 224 -8.17 -13.66 -6.07
CA ALA A 224 -7.27 -13.64 -4.92
C ALA A 224 -7.44 -14.88 -4.04
N VAL A 225 -8.67 -15.27 -3.71
CA VAL A 225 -8.93 -16.45 -2.89
C VAL A 225 -8.37 -17.73 -3.54
N LYS A 226 -8.57 -17.91 -4.84
CA LYS A 226 -7.98 -19.06 -5.57
C LYS A 226 -6.46 -19.00 -5.61
N CYS A 227 -5.89 -17.80 -5.78
CA CYS A 227 -4.45 -17.61 -5.67
C CYS A 227 -3.92 -18.01 -4.28
N LEU A 228 -4.62 -17.62 -3.19
CA LEU A 228 -4.23 -18.02 -1.84
C LEU A 228 -4.32 -19.52 -1.61
N GLU A 229 -5.36 -20.18 -2.13
CA GLU A 229 -5.49 -21.63 -2.12
C GLU A 229 -4.28 -22.29 -2.82
N TYR A 230 -3.96 -21.87 -4.03
CA TYR A 230 -2.78 -22.33 -4.78
C TYR A 230 -1.47 -22.09 -4.00
N LEU A 231 -1.25 -20.90 -3.46
CA LEU A 231 -0.05 -20.58 -2.71
C LEU A 231 0.10 -21.40 -1.41
N GLN A 232 -1.03 -21.72 -0.77
CA GLN A 232 -1.05 -22.57 0.42
C GLN A 232 -0.69 -24.02 0.08
N ASP A 233 -1.27 -24.55 -1.00
CA ASP A 233 -1.10 -25.95 -1.40
C ASP A 233 0.31 -26.21 -1.94
N GLU A 234 0.83 -25.32 -2.80
CA GLU A 234 2.14 -25.52 -3.43
C GLU A 234 3.32 -25.18 -2.51
N TYR A 235 3.22 -24.13 -1.73
CA TYR A 235 4.38 -23.59 -1.00
C TYR A 235 4.28 -23.71 0.52
N SER A 236 3.10 -23.89 1.08
CA SER A 236 2.87 -24.03 2.53
C SER A 236 3.56 -22.93 3.36
N LYS A 237 3.56 -21.68 2.83
CA LYS A 237 4.17 -20.52 3.49
C LYS A 237 3.11 -19.66 4.18
N THR A 238 3.57 -18.75 5.02
CA THR A 238 2.70 -17.76 5.67
C THR A 238 2.03 -16.86 4.63
N ILE A 239 0.72 -16.70 4.74
CA ILE A 239 -0.07 -15.82 3.87
C ILE A 239 -0.69 -14.73 4.71
N PHE A 240 -0.27 -13.49 4.45
CA PHE A 240 -0.80 -12.29 5.05
C PHE A 240 -1.66 -11.55 4.03
N ALA A 241 -2.98 -11.56 4.23
CA ALA A 241 -3.93 -11.01 3.28
C ALA A 241 -4.49 -9.66 3.72
N LEU A 242 -4.57 -8.72 2.80
CA LEU A 242 -5.01 -7.35 3.00
C LEU A 242 -6.14 -7.04 2.01
N PRO A 243 -7.38 -7.51 2.30
CA PRO A 243 -8.53 -7.17 1.49
C PRO A 243 -8.85 -5.68 1.62
N LEU A 244 -8.94 -4.98 0.50
CA LEU A 244 -9.27 -3.56 0.42
C LEU A 244 -10.76 -3.37 0.18
N ILE A 245 -11.31 -2.34 0.81
CA ILE A 245 -12.70 -1.94 0.61
C ILE A 245 -12.69 -0.46 0.21
N PRO A 246 -12.89 -0.19 -1.08
CA PRO A 246 -12.89 1.18 -1.60
C PRO A 246 -14.07 1.97 -1.04
N PRO A 247 -13.93 3.32 -0.94
CA PRO A 247 -15.02 4.19 -0.52
C PRO A 247 -16.21 4.09 -1.48
N TRP A 248 -17.41 4.24 -0.94
CA TRP A 248 -18.62 4.28 -1.75
C TRP A 248 -18.79 5.67 -2.34
N ALA A 249 -18.87 5.73 -3.66
CA ALA A 249 -18.93 7.00 -4.38
C ALA A 249 -20.36 7.46 -4.71
N LYS A 250 -21.43 6.75 -4.26
CA LYS A 250 -22.76 6.90 -4.84
C LYS A 250 -23.83 7.45 -3.91
N ASN A 251 -24.70 8.27 -4.50
CA ASN A 251 -26.00 8.66 -3.95
C ASN A 251 -27.07 7.66 -4.40
N PHE A 252 -27.66 6.92 -3.46
CA PHE A 252 -28.71 5.94 -3.73
C PHE A 252 -29.97 6.60 -4.29
N GLN A 253 -30.15 6.62 -5.58
CA GLN A 253 -31.38 7.08 -6.20
C GLN A 253 -32.04 6.05 -7.15
N PHE A 254 -31.34 4.94 -7.49
CA PHE A 254 -31.82 3.99 -8.49
C PHE A 254 -31.72 2.52 -8.04
N ALA A 255 -32.62 1.67 -8.56
CA ALA A 255 -32.70 0.25 -8.22
C ALA A 255 -31.45 -0.56 -8.62
N ASP A 256 -30.78 -0.16 -9.70
CA ASP A 256 -29.56 -0.81 -10.20
C ASP A 256 -28.38 -0.63 -9.23
N GLU A 257 -28.33 0.51 -8.55
CA GLU A 257 -27.33 0.78 -7.51
C GLU A 257 -27.47 -0.16 -6.31
N ALA A 258 -28.73 -0.45 -5.90
CA ALA A 258 -28.99 -1.38 -4.79
C ALA A 258 -28.55 -2.82 -5.12
N MET A 259 -28.61 -3.22 -6.39
CA MET A 259 -28.13 -4.53 -6.84
C MET A 259 -26.58 -4.60 -6.78
N SER A 260 -25.91 -3.57 -7.27
CA SER A 260 -24.45 -3.45 -7.20
C SER A 260 -23.97 -3.52 -5.75
N ASP A 261 -24.65 -2.82 -4.84
CA ASP A 261 -24.31 -2.83 -3.41
C ASP A 261 -24.48 -4.19 -2.77
N SER A 262 -25.51 -4.91 -3.17
CA SER A 262 -25.76 -6.28 -2.69
C SER A 262 -24.67 -7.24 -3.18
N ILE A 263 -24.21 -7.09 -4.42
CA ILE A 263 -23.10 -7.88 -4.99
C ILE A 263 -21.81 -7.61 -4.22
N ARG A 264 -21.47 -6.35 -3.98
CA ARG A 264 -20.30 -5.95 -3.19
C ARG A 264 -20.30 -6.58 -1.79
N LEU A 265 -21.46 -6.54 -1.12
CA LEU A 265 -21.62 -7.13 0.21
C LEU A 265 -21.43 -8.66 0.17
N ILE A 266 -22.02 -9.32 -0.81
CA ILE A 266 -21.91 -10.77 -1.00
C ILE A 266 -20.47 -11.17 -1.30
N ASN A 267 -19.79 -10.46 -2.22
CA ASN A 267 -18.39 -10.68 -2.54
C ASN A 267 -17.52 -10.55 -1.29
N THR A 268 -17.71 -9.49 -0.49
CA THR A 268 -16.98 -9.28 0.77
C THR A 268 -17.22 -10.42 1.77
N ALA A 269 -18.47 -10.88 1.90
CA ALA A 269 -18.81 -11.98 2.81
C ALA A 269 -18.15 -13.29 2.41
N PHE A 270 -18.18 -13.65 1.13
CA PHE A 270 -17.48 -14.84 0.61
C PHE A 270 -15.96 -14.71 0.78
N THR A 271 -15.41 -13.54 0.50
CA THR A 271 -13.99 -13.25 0.69
C THR A 271 -13.56 -13.51 2.13
N TYR A 272 -14.26 -12.94 3.12
CA TYR A 272 -13.88 -13.12 4.53
C TYR A 272 -14.05 -14.57 5.00
N ALA A 273 -15.09 -15.26 4.54
CA ALA A 273 -15.26 -16.68 4.83
C ALA A 273 -14.06 -17.50 4.32
N LYS A 274 -13.66 -17.28 3.08
CA LYS A 274 -12.54 -18.00 2.46
C LYS A 274 -11.17 -17.60 3.00
N LEU A 275 -10.95 -16.33 3.33
CA LEU A 275 -9.73 -15.89 4.00
C LEU A 275 -9.54 -16.55 5.37
N SER A 276 -10.64 -16.81 6.08
CA SER A 276 -10.58 -17.57 7.35
C SER A 276 -10.07 -19.01 7.17
N GLU A 277 -10.23 -19.59 5.99
CA GLU A 277 -9.74 -20.91 5.64
C GLU A 277 -8.26 -20.86 5.21
N HIS A 278 -7.93 -20.03 4.21
CA HIS A 278 -6.66 -20.07 3.48
C HIS A 278 -5.58 -19.07 3.96
N ALA A 279 -5.94 -17.92 4.56
CA ALA A 279 -4.95 -16.99 5.08
C ALA A 279 -4.40 -17.41 6.43
N SER A 280 -3.16 -17.04 6.74
CA SER A 280 -2.58 -17.14 8.09
C SER A 280 -3.10 -16.02 8.98
N LEU A 281 -3.23 -14.82 8.42
CA LEU A 281 -3.83 -13.63 9.02
C LEU A 281 -4.39 -12.75 7.91
N PHE A 282 -5.53 -12.09 8.13
CA PHE A 282 -6.01 -11.05 7.22
C PHE A 282 -6.48 -9.81 7.95
N VAL A 283 -6.30 -8.66 7.31
CA VAL A 283 -6.61 -7.34 7.85
C VAL A 283 -7.36 -6.53 6.80
N PRO A 284 -8.69 -6.39 6.92
CA PRO A 284 -9.45 -5.54 6.00
C PRO A 284 -9.09 -4.06 6.17
N LEU A 285 -8.87 -3.36 5.07
CA LEU A 285 -8.46 -1.98 5.05
C LEU A 285 -9.44 -1.09 4.28
N SER A 286 -9.77 0.06 4.85
CA SER A 286 -10.58 1.11 4.24
C SER A 286 -10.37 2.44 4.94
N THR A 287 -10.52 3.54 4.23
CA THR A 287 -10.62 4.88 4.80
C THR A 287 -12.04 5.25 5.24
N MET A 288 -13.01 4.34 5.05
CA MET A 288 -14.40 4.49 5.49
C MET A 288 -14.65 3.81 6.84
N GLY A 289 -15.64 4.30 7.58
CA GLY A 289 -15.98 3.76 8.90
C GLY A 289 -16.63 2.39 8.86
N ARG A 290 -17.41 2.11 7.82
CA ARG A 290 -18.17 0.87 7.65
C ARG A 290 -18.09 0.39 6.20
N ALA A 291 -18.07 -0.91 5.99
CA ALA A 291 -17.94 -1.51 4.67
C ALA A 291 -19.25 -1.68 3.89
N TRP A 292 -20.37 -1.73 4.61
CA TRP A 292 -21.66 -2.23 4.11
C TRP A 292 -22.83 -1.26 4.23
N ARG A 293 -22.54 0.02 4.38
CA ARG A 293 -23.58 1.05 4.34
C ARG A 293 -23.16 2.14 3.39
N ALA A 294 -24.05 2.47 2.48
CA ALA A 294 -23.83 3.43 1.44
C ALA A 294 -23.52 4.85 1.92
N ILE A 295 -24.14 5.27 2.99
CA ILE A 295 -23.89 6.57 3.58
C ILE A 295 -23.07 6.29 4.83
N ASP A 296 -21.76 6.36 4.71
CA ASP A 296 -20.85 6.22 5.83
C ASP A 296 -19.95 7.44 5.92
N GLU A 297 -19.61 7.78 7.16
CA GLU A 297 -18.66 8.86 7.39
C GLU A 297 -17.23 8.38 7.12
N PRO A 298 -16.45 9.13 6.34
CA PRO A 298 -15.05 8.86 6.18
C PRO A 298 -14.29 9.03 7.49
N ARG A 299 -13.24 8.28 7.67
CA ARG A 299 -12.35 8.42 8.83
C ARG A 299 -11.69 9.80 8.80
N LYS A 300 -11.60 10.43 9.97
CA LYS A 300 -10.97 11.74 10.13
C LYS A 300 -9.61 11.56 10.80
N PHE A 301 -8.59 12.08 10.13
CA PHE A 301 -7.24 12.10 10.68
C PHE A 301 -6.93 13.54 11.11
N PRO A 302 -6.49 13.78 12.37
CA PRO A 302 -6.42 15.14 12.94
C PRO A 302 -5.58 16.14 12.15
N PHE A 303 -4.59 15.67 11.38
CA PHE A 303 -3.65 16.52 10.66
C PHE A 303 -3.62 16.24 9.15
N VAL A 304 -4.61 15.52 8.65
CA VAL A 304 -4.72 15.17 7.24
C VAL A 304 -6.08 15.62 6.71
N SER A 305 -6.05 16.48 5.71
CA SER A 305 -7.24 16.89 4.96
C SER A 305 -7.22 16.18 3.61
N TYR A 306 -7.97 15.11 3.49
CA TYR A 306 -8.02 14.30 2.27
C TYR A 306 -9.45 14.22 1.73
N GLU A 307 -9.57 13.94 0.44
CA GLU A 307 -10.85 13.68 -0.21
C GLU A 307 -11.12 12.17 -0.21
N PRO A 308 -12.14 11.70 0.54
CA PRO A 308 -12.35 10.27 0.75
C PRO A 308 -12.64 9.48 -0.51
N THR A 309 -13.33 10.10 -1.49
CA THR A 309 -13.68 9.49 -2.78
C THR A 309 -12.52 9.51 -3.78
N ASN A 310 -11.49 10.30 -3.52
CA ASN A 310 -10.30 10.31 -4.35
C ASN A 310 -9.38 9.14 -3.99
N LEU A 311 -9.23 8.19 -4.93
CA LEU A 311 -8.44 6.97 -4.73
C LEU A 311 -6.95 7.26 -4.53
N TYR A 312 -6.43 8.30 -5.15
CA TYR A 312 -5.05 8.75 -4.97
C TYR A 312 -4.78 9.13 -3.50
N HIS A 313 -5.70 9.89 -2.86
CA HIS A 313 -5.58 10.26 -1.45
C HIS A 313 -5.77 9.09 -0.50
N SER A 314 -6.85 8.31 -0.68
CA SER A 314 -7.15 7.18 0.19
C SER A 314 -6.07 6.10 0.13
N SER A 315 -5.56 5.82 -1.06
CA SER A 315 -4.49 4.84 -1.27
C SER A 315 -3.16 5.26 -0.65
N ALA A 316 -2.82 6.56 -0.65
CA ALA A 316 -1.62 7.07 0.01
C ALA A 316 -1.65 6.84 1.53
N ILE A 317 -2.82 7.00 2.17
CA ILE A 317 -3.01 6.69 3.59
C ILE A 317 -2.80 5.19 3.86
N LEU A 318 -3.44 4.33 3.05
CA LEU A 318 -3.29 2.88 3.19
C LEU A 318 -1.85 2.41 2.94
N ALA A 319 -1.17 2.99 1.96
CA ALA A 319 0.23 2.68 1.68
C ALA A 319 1.16 3.10 2.81
N SER A 320 0.89 4.24 3.48
CA SER A 320 1.64 4.68 4.66
C SER A 320 1.50 3.70 5.82
N PHE A 321 0.30 3.13 6.00
CA PHE A 321 0.08 2.05 6.96
C PHE A 321 0.88 0.81 6.59
N LEU A 322 0.79 0.35 5.34
CA LEU A 322 1.49 -0.85 4.85
C LEU A 322 3.00 -0.72 5.01
N ASP A 323 3.56 0.42 4.65
CA ASP A 323 4.99 0.69 4.79
C ASP A 323 5.42 0.62 6.25
N THR A 324 4.73 1.33 7.14
CA THR A 324 5.08 1.36 8.56
C THR A 324 4.90 0.00 9.23
N MET A 325 3.76 -0.67 9.02
CA MET A 325 3.46 -1.98 9.60
C MET A 325 4.46 -3.04 9.15
N SER A 326 4.84 -3.04 7.88
CA SER A 326 5.75 -4.03 7.30
C SER A 326 7.18 -3.93 7.85
N LEU A 327 7.59 -2.82 8.47
CA LEU A 327 8.87 -2.72 9.16
C LEU A 327 9.06 -3.82 10.21
N ARG A 328 7.97 -4.34 10.78
CA ARG A 328 8.00 -5.45 11.74
C ARG A 328 8.76 -6.69 11.23
N TYR A 329 8.77 -6.92 9.91
CA TYR A 329 9.47 -8.05 9.27
C TYR A 329 10.48 -7.63 8.20
N ARG A 330 10.68 -6.30 7.99
CA ARG A 330 11.67 -5.77 7.03
C ARG A 330 12.95 -5.24 7.67
N LEU A 331 12.98 -5.03 8.99
CA LEU A 331 14.21 -4.61 9.66
C LEU A 331 15.25 -5.73 9.65
N LYS A 332 16.54 -5.39 9.63
CA LYS A 332 17.64 -6.35 9.62
C LYS A 332 17.63 -7.29 10.83
N ASP A 333 17.29 -6.76 12.00
CA ASP A 333 17.19 -7.50 13.26
C ASP A 333 15.73 -7.77 13.67
N SER A 334 14.83 -7.93 12.70
CA SER A 334 13.41 -8.13 12.96
C SER A 334 12.99 -9.59 12.99
N SER A 335 11.76 -9.80 13.43
CA SER A 335 11.08 -11.09 13.32
C SER A 335 10.53 -11.32 11.91
N PHE A 336 10.19 -12.57 11.63
CA PHE A 336 9.61 -12.95 10.34
C PHE A 336 8.13 -12.58 10.22
N LEU A 337 7.61 -12.56 8.99
CA LEU A 337 6.18 -12.38 8.71
C LEU A 337 5.32 -13.43 9.46
N SER A 338 5.79 -14.65 9.57
CA SER A 338 5.12 -15.72 10.33
C SER A 338 4.95 -15.38 11.81
N THR A 339 5.92 -14.71 12.40
CA THR A 339 5.87 -14.27 13.81
C THR A 339 4.77 -13.24 14.01
N LEU A 340 4.68 -12.23 13.13
CA LEU A 340 3.60 -11.24 13.16
C LEU A 340 2.22 -11.91 13.08
N CYS A 341 2.03 -12.83 12.12
CA CYS A 341 0.76 -13.52 11.96
C CYS A 341 0.40 -14.38 13.18
N THR A 342 1.37 -15.07 13.77
CA THR A 342 1.17 -15.92 14.95
C THR A 342 0.85 -15.10 16.19
N GLU A 343 1.54 -13.98 16.41
CA GLU A 343 1.32 -13.08 17.56
C GLU A 343 -0.10 -12.50 17.55
N LEU A 344 -0.64 -12.18 16.37
CA LEU A 344 -1.97 -11.60 16.22
C LEU A 344 -3.09 -12.64 16.06
N ASN A 345 -2.76 -13.88 15.70
CA ASN A 345 -3.72 -15.00 15.59
C ASN A 345 -3.95 -15.72 16.93
N GLY A 346 -3.94 -14.99 18.01
CA GLY A 346 -4.31 -15.54 19.31
C GLY A 346 -5.77 -16.06 19.27
N TYR A 347 -6.01 -17.20 19.90
CA TYR A 347 -7.34 -17.83 19.94
C TYR A 347 -7.87 -18.33 18.58
N ASN A 348 -6.99 -18.59 17.62
CA ASN A 348 -7.32 -19.05 16.27
C ASN A 348 -8.26 -18.10 15.50
N ARG A 349 -8.16 -16.79 15.74
CA ARG A 349 -8.88 -15.76 15.03
C ARG A 349 -7.95 -15.10 14.03
N LYS A 350 -8.10 -15.46 12.77
CA LYS A 350 -7.23 -15.01 11.67
C LYS A 350 -7.51 -13.59 11.17
N MET A 351 -8.48 -12.89 11.75
CA MET A 351 -8.82 -11.51 11.39
C MET A 351 -8.29 -10.54 12.45
N ALA A 352 -7.57 -9.53 12.01
CA ALA A 352 -7.11 -8.42 12.84
C ALA A 352 -7.62 -7.07 12.32
N ALA A 353 -7.62 -6.06 13.20
CA ALA A 353 -7.99 -4.70 12.85
C ALA A 353 -6.74 -3.81 12.79
N ALA A 354 -6.71 -2.89 11.83
CA ALA A 354 -5.66 -1.93 11.63
C ALA A 354 -6.03 -0.55 12.17
N LYS A 355 -5.04 0.14 12.73
CA LYS A 355 -5.10 1.54 13.13
C LYS A 355 -3.87 2.29 12.63
N ILE A 356 -4.02 3.57 12.34
CA ILE A 356 -2.92 4.44 11.94
C ILE A 356 -3.00 5.78 12.67
N SER A 357 -1.83 6.34 12.98
CA SER A 357 -1.66 7.75 13.31
C SER A 357 -0.78 8.38 12.24
N LEU A 358 -1.29 9.36 11.53
CA LEU A 358 -0.59 10.02 10.42
C LEU A 358 -0.78 11.53 10.49
N PRO A 359 0.23 12.28 10.91
CA PRO A 359 1.46 11.87 11.61
C PRO A 359 1.21 11.46 13.08
N PHE A 360 2.25 11.01 13.77
CA PHE A 360 2.16 10.80 15.22
C PHE A 360 1.99 12.16 15.93
N PRO A 361 1.01 12.34 16.83
CA PRO A 361 0.55 13.66 17.30
C PRO A 361 1.43 14.29 18.38
N MET A 362 2.74 14.07 18.33
CA MET A 362 3.72 14.64 19.26
C MET A 362 4.19 16.02 18.80
N ASN A 363 4.33 16.96 19.73
CA ASN A 363 4.80 18.31 19.41
C ASN A 363 6.30 18.34 19.13
N GLU A 364 6.73 19.33 18.33
CA GLU A 364 8.11 19.48 17.89
C GLU A 364 9.12 19.63 19.03
N LYS A 365 8.75 20.20 20.17
CA LYS A 365 9.61 20.41 21.34
C LYS A 365 9.32 19.49 22.52
N GLU A 366 8.39 18.57 22.37
CA GLU A 366 7.93 17.68 23.41
C GLU A 366 8.73 16.38 23.41
N ASP A 367 9.01 15.82 24.57
CA ASP A 367 9.58 14.48 24.70
C ASP A 367 8.48 13.42 24.74
N LEU A 368 8.82 12.18 24.37
CA LEU A 368 7.86 11.09 24.33
C LEU A 368 7.23 10.82 25.70
N ILE A 369 7.99 10.94 26.78
CA ILE A 369 7.46 10.75 28.13
C ILE A 369 6.43 11.81 28.50
N ASP A 370 6.68 13.07 28.17
CA ASP A 370 5.76 14.18 28.44
C ASP A 370 4.49 14.04 27.58
N PHE A 371 4.67 13.63 26.32
CA PHE A 371 3.54 13.37 25.43
C PHE A 371 2.64 12.26 25.98
N LEU A 372 3.20 11.12 26.38
CA LEU A 372 2.43 9.97 26.87
C LEU A 372 1.74 10.27 28.21
N ASP A 373 2.34 11.14 29.06
CA ASP A 373 1.75 11.54 30.35
C ASP A 373 0.55 12.48 30.15
N ARG A 374 0.65 13.35 29.14
CA ARG A 374 -0.38 14.37 28.84
C ARG A 374 -1.50 13.83 27.97
N PHE A 375 -1.23 12.83 27.13
CA PHE A 375 -2.14 12.43 26.06
C PHE A 375 -3.36 11.69 26.64
N GLU A 376 -4.54 12.26 26.40
CA GLU A 376 -5.83 11.66 26.72
C GLU A 376 -6.55 11.29 25.42
N GLY A 377 -7.08 10.07 25.32
CA GLY A 377 -7.87 9.62 24.18
C GLY A 377 -7.17 8.57 23.30
N GLU A 378 -7.61 8.45 22.06
CA GLU A 378 -7.06 7.49 21.09
C GLU A 378 -5.99 8.13 20.21
N MET A 379 -4.77 7.58 20.25
CA MET A 379 -3.66 8.06 19.42
C MET A 379 -3.78 7.68 17.94
N MET A 380 -4.57 6.67 17.63
CA MET A 380 -4.63 6.06 16.30
C MET A 380 -6.07 5.89 15.85
N GLU A 381 -6.36 6.28 14.62
CA GLU A 381 -7.65 6.06 13.99
C GLU A 381 -7.74 4.69 13.33
N SER A 382 -8.89 4.05 13.42
CA SER A 382 -9.13 2.75 12.78
C SER A 382 -9.25 2.90 11.27
N ILE A 383 -8.54 2.05 10.54
CA ILE A 383 -8.67 1.90 9.08
C ILE A 383 -9.23 0.51 8.70
N THR A 384 -9.78 -0.22 9.68
CA THR A 384 -10.56 -1.41 9.42
C THR A 384 -12.05 -1.08 9.54
N PRO A 385 -12.88 -1.38 8.52
CA PRO A 385 -14.29 -1.09 8.55
C PRO A 385 -15.02 -1.83 9.68
N GLY A 386 -15.92 -1.12 10.38
CA GLY A 386 -16.74 -1.70 11.44
C GLY A 386 -16.00 -2.12 12.71
N ALA A 387 -14.68 -1.97 12.75
CA ALA A 387 -13.92 -2.27 13.95
C ALA A 387 -14.22 -1.24 15.04
N LYS A 388 -14.87 -1.71 16.10
CA LYS A 388 -15.00 -0.96 17.35
C LYS A 388 -13.96 -1.50 18.30
N ILE A 389 -13.07 -0.62 18.75
CA ILE A 389 -12.12 -0.99 19.74
C ILE A 389 -12.79 -0.82 21.09
N GLY A 390 -13.08 -1.95 21.69
CA GLY A 390 -13.60 -2.02 23.06
C GLY A 390 -12.49 -1.73 24.07
N THR A 391 -12.89 -1.66 25.33
CA THR A 391 -12.00 -1.58 26.49
C THR A 391 -11.36 -2.93 26.84
N ASP A 392 -11.62 -3.96 26.03
CA ASP A 392 -11.13 -5.30 26.28
C ASP A 392 -9.63 -5.44 25.92
N ARG A 393 -8.95 -6.26 26.67
CA ARG A 393 -7.54 -6.59 26.42
C ARG A 393 -7.42 -7.38 25.14
N VAL A 394 -6.65 -6.86 24.18
CA VAL A 394 -6.41 -7.46 22.86
C VAL A 394 -4.93 -7.62 22.59
N LEU A 395 -4.60 -8.56 21.72
CA LEU A 395 -3.24 -8.69 21.19
C LEU A 395 -2.97 -7.54 20.23
N GLN A 396 -1.80 -6.90 20.33
CA GLN A 396 -1.44 -5.76 19.51
C GLN A 396 -0.01 -5.90 18.98
N SER A 397 0.19 -5.52 17.73
CA SER A 397 1.50 -5.23 17.15
C SER A 397 1.53 -3.75 16.76
N VAL A 398 2.43 -3.00 17.38
CA VAL A 398 2.53 -1.55 17.20
C VAL A 398 3.88 -1.24 16.56
N THR A 399 3.84 -0.52 15.44
CA THR A 399 5.05 -0.05 14.77
C THR A 399 5.08 1.47 14.75
N LEU A 400 6.17 2.04 15.20
CA LEU A 400 6.42 3.47 15.26
C LEU A 400 7.65 3.81 14.44
N ARG A 401 7.62 4.96 13.76
CA ARG A 401 8.80 5.48 13.07
C ARG A 401 8.91 6.99 13.20
N GLY A 402 10.13 7.50 13.10
CA GLY A 402 10.42 8.92 13.10
C GLY A 402 10.57 9.56 14.48
N ILE A 403 10.58 8.77 15.56
CA ILE A 403 10.86 9.29 16.91
C ILE A 403 12.32 8.93 17.28
N PRO A 404 13.26 9.88 17.22
CA PRO A 404 14.64 9.60 17.54
C PRO A 404 14.83 9.39 19.04
N LYS A 405 15.82 8.60 19.41
CA LYS A 405 16.15 8.29 20.81
C LYS A 405 16.39 9.55 21.66
N THR A 406 16.86 10.63 21.05
CA THR A 406 17.05 11.93 21.71
C THR A 406 15.77 12.54 22.23
N ARG A 407 14.62 12.12 21.69
CA ARG A 407 13.28 12.58 22.09
C ARG A 407 12.59 11.63 23.08
N LEU A 408 13.29 10.64 23.60
CA LEU A 408 12.71 9.66 24.50
C LEU A 408 12.33 10.29 25.83
N LYS A 409 13.26 11.05 26.44
CA LYS A 409 13.10 11.67 27.76
C LYS A 409 14.12 12.78 27.97
N ARG A 410 13.72 13.76 28.78
CA ARG A 410 14.64 14.81 29.23
C ARG A 410 15.73 14.29 30.17
N PRO A 411 16.87 14.96 30.27
CA PRO A 411 17.84 14.71 31.32
C PRO A 411 17.18 14.86 32.69
N LEU A 412 17.60 14.03 33.64
CA LEU A 412 17.09 14.04 35.01
C LEU A 412 17.44 15.36 35.73
N GLU A 413 16.46 16.19 36.02
CA GLU A 413 16.64 17.42 36.82
C GLU A 413 16.73 17.13 38.34
N SER A 414 15.99 16.10 38.79
CA SER A 414 15.97 15.66 40.16
C SER A 414 16.17 14.14 40.26
N ALA A 415 17.41 13.72 40.32
CA ALA A 415 17.82 12.32 40.16
C ALA A 415 17.11 11.35 41.11
N LYS A 416 16.80 11.74 42.33
CA LYS A 416 16.29 10.80 43.34
C LYS A 416 14.84 10.36 43.13
N ASN A 417 13.97 11.20 42.60
CA ASN A 417 12.56 10.86 42.41
C ASN A 417 12.27 10.29 41.03
N GLN A 418 12.87 10.83 40.00
CA GLN A 418 12.67 10.35 38.62
C GLN A 418 13.30 8.98 38.36
N MET A 419 14.45 8.67 38.99
CA MET A 419 15.06 7.34 38.90
C MET A 419 14.19 6.20 39.46
N LYS A 420 13.18 6.48 40.28
CA LYS A 420 12.24 5.49 40.78
C LYS A 420 11.15 5.15 39.76
N MET A 421 10.85 6.02 38.84
CA MET A 421 9.80 5.84 37.83
C MET A 421 10.29 4.89 36.74
N ALA A 422 9.48 3.87 36.42
CA ALA A 422 9.80 2.89 35.40
C ALA A 422 10.06 3.53 34.02
N ALA A 423 9.31 4.58 33.67
CA ALA A 423 9.45 5.31 32.40
C ALA A 423 10.85 5.91 32.22
N PHE A 424 11.49 6.42 33.29
CA PHE A 424 12.85 6.96 33.20
C PHE A 424 13.96 5.87 33.13
N LYS A 425 13.60 4.60 33.31
CA LYS A 425 14.52 3.48 33.13
C LYS A 425 14.57 2.95 31.69
N CYS A 426 13.56 3.26 30.90
CA CYS A 426 13.50 2.82 29.50
C CYS A 426 14.68 3.38 28.69
N GLY A 427 15.38 2.52 27.98
CA GLY A 427 16.53 2.85 27.14
C GLY A 427 16.20 3.08 25.66
N SER A 428 14.98 2.70 25.22
CA SER A 428 14.53 2.82 23.84
C SER A 428 13.06 3.29 23.75
N VAL A 429 12.69 3.79 22.57
CA VAL A 429 11.30 4.18 22.26
C VAL A 429 10.37 2.98 22.36
N SER A 430 10.80 1.81 21.87
CA SER A 430 10.02 0.57 21.94
C SER A 430 9.74 0.14 23.39
N GLU A 431 10.74 0.19 24.29
CA GLU A 431 10.53 -0.11 25.71
C GLU A 431 9.56 0.87 26.38
N MET A 432 9.65 2.16 26.07
CA MET A 432 8.75 3.17 26.62
C MET A 432 7.31 2.94 26.19
N MET A 433 7.09 2.70 24.90
CA MET A 433 5.75 2.42 24.37
C MET A 433 5.20 1.09 24.86
N GLN A 434 6.05 0.07 25.01
CA GLN A 434 5.64 -1.21 25.60
C GLN A 434 5.19 -1.04 27.05
N LEU A 435 5.93 -0.26 27.83
CA LEU A 435 5.55 0.09 29.20
C LEU A 435 4.21 0.83 29.23
N TYR A 436 4.02 1.81 28.33
CA TYR A 436 2.76 2.54 28.23
C TYR A 436 1.58 1.62 27.97
N TYR A 437 1.68 0.71 26.98
CA TYR A 437 0.61 -0.25 26.68
C TYR A 437 0.38 -1.26 27.79
N GLN A 438 1.42 -1.68 28.51
CA GLN A 438 1.28 -2.57 29.69
C GLN A 438 0.57 -1.89 30.86
N CYS A 439 0.77 -0.59 31.04
CA CYS A 439 0.09 0.20 32.07
C CYS A 439 -1.32 0.61 31.66
N SER A 440 -1.65 0.58 30.37
CA SER A 440 -2.98 0.88 29.87
C SER A 440 -3.93 -0.31 30.07
N ASN A 441 -5.22 -0.03 30.26
CA ASN A 441 -6.22 -1.09 30.45
C ASN A 441 -6.61 -1.79 29.13
N TYR A 442 -6.04 -1.39 27.99
CA TYR A 442 -6.51 -1.74 26.65
C TYR A 442 -5.75 -2.90 26.00
N ALA A 443 -4.59 -3.27 26.48
CA ALA A 443 -3.81 -4.35 25.87
C ALA A 443 -3.36 -5.39 26.91
N SER A 444 -3.57 -6.67 26.59
CA SER A 444 -3.02 -7.77 27.41
C SER A 444 -1.59 -8.09 27.02
N LEU A 445 -1.28 -7.97 25.73
CA LEU A 445 0.05 -8.18 25.17
C LEU A 445 0.24 -7.23 24.00
N ALA A 446 1.30 -6.43 24.05
CA ALA A 446 1.71 -5.57 22.95
C ALA A 446 3.14 -5.90 22.54
N HIS A 447 3.37 -6.03 21.25
CA HIS A 447 4.71 -6.05 20.68
C HIS A 447 4.96 -4.71 20.01
N VAL A 448 6.05 -4.05 20.36
CA VAL A 448 6.38 -2.73 19.86
C VAL A 448 7.67 -2.75 19.06
N THR A 449 7.59 -2.31 17.81
CA THR A 449 8.73 -2.05 16.92
C THR A 449 8.89 -0.55 16.79
N ALA A 450 10.07 0.00 16.98
CA ALA A 450 10.34 1.42 16.80
C ALA A 450 11.58 1.62 15.91
N VAL A 451 11.46 2.53 14.95
CA VAL A 451 12.52 2.93 14.02
C VAL A 451 12.74 4.43 14.14
N GLU A 452 13.99 4.86 14.28
CA GLU A 452 14.32 6.28 14.42
C GLU A 452 14.10 7.05 13.11
N GLY A 453 14.31 6.38 11.98
CA GLY A 453 14.15 6.94 10.65
C GLY A 453 12.68 7.30 10.34
N ARG A 454 12.44 8.54 9.94
CA ARG A 454 11.12 8.98 9.44
C ARG A 454 10.84 8.39 8.05
N MET A 455 9.56 8.30 7.70
CA MET A 455 9.14 7.96 6.34
C MET A 455 9.56 9.09 5.38
N LYS A 456 10.35 8.72 4.35
CA LYS A 456 10.85 9.67 3.35
C LYS A 456 9.90 9.65 2.17
N ILE A 457 9.03 10.65 2.11
CA ILE A 457 8.04 10.82 1.06
C ILE A 457 8.34 12.05 0.21
N LYS A 458 8.14 11.91 -1.10
CA LYS A 458 8.28 12.98 -2.10
C LYS A 458 7.13 12.82 -3.12
N SER A 459 7.01 13.74 -4.10
CA SER A 459 6.14 13.51 -5.26
C SER A 459 6.49 12.17 -5.92
N PRO A 460 5.50 11.32 -6.29
CA PRO A 460 4.07 11.60 -6.43
C PRO A 460 3.21 11.41 -5.15
N PHE A 461 3.76 11.30 -3.96
CA PHE A 461 2.95 11.23 -2.74
C PHE A 461 2.21 12.56 -2.52
N PRO A 462 0.88 12.55 -2.16
CA PRO A 462 0.09 13.77 -1.98
C PRO A 462 0.52 14.53 -0.72
N MET A 463 1.47 15.45 -0.89
CA MET A 463 1.98 16.27 0.22
C MET A 463 0.98 17.35 0.66
N GLU A 464 0.07 17.73 -0.24
CA GLU A 464 -0.93 18.76 -0.05
C GLU A 464 -1.99 18.41 1.00
N PHE A 465 -2.17 17.15 1.32
CA PHE A 465 -3.13 16.78 2.34
C PHE A 465 -2.65 16.97 3.79
N PHE A 466 -1.35 17.19 3.98
CA PHE A 466 -0.84 17.49 5.32
C PHE A 466 -1.15 18.93 5.72
N ASP A 467 -1.64 19.08 6.94
CA ASP A 467 -1.93 20.38 7.54
C ASP A 467 -0.64 21.22 7.71
N ASN A 468 -0.76 22.54 7.55
CA ASN A 468 0.32 23.51 7.80
C ASN A 468 0.88 23.46 9.23
N ARG A 469 0.15 22.86 10.16
CA ARG A 469 0.58 22.56 11.53
C ARG A 469 1.67 21.49 11.62
N ILE A 470 1.93 20.75 10.55
CA ILE A 470 3.02 19.78 10.50
C ILE A 470 4.31 20.50 10.12
N ALA A 471 5.36 20.26 10.89
CA ALA A 471 6.70 20.74 10.58
C ALA A 471 7.38 19.83 9.55
N SER A 472 8.44 20.31 8.90
CA SER A 472 9.20 19.54 7.91
C SER A 472 9.84 18.26 8.46
N ASN A 473 9.98 18.16 9.78
CA ASN A 473 10.46 16.97 10.47
C ASN A 473 9.35 15.96 10.81
N GLY A 474 8.08 16.25 10.47
CA GLY A 474 6.94 15.38 10.70
C GLY A 474 6.26 15.51 12.06
N PHE A 475 6.75 16.37 12.95
CA PHE A 475 6.13 16.68 14.25
C PHE A 475 5.11 17.81 14.13
N VAL A 476 4.21 17.89 15.10
CA VAL A 476 3.23 18.98 15.20
C VAL A 476 3.89 20.23 15.75
N LYS A 477 3.71 21.38 15.08
CA LYS A 477 4.15 22.67 15.59
C LYS A 477 3.40 23.04 16.86
N GLU A 478 4.06 23.71 17.80
CA GLU A 478 3.39 24.23 19.00
C GLU A 478 2.32 25.25 18.61
N PHE A 479 1.10 25.05 19.12
CA PHE A 479 0.09 26.08 19.09
C PHE A 479 0.48 27.22 20.04
N GLN A 480 0.71 28.40 19.53
CA GLN A 480 0.57 29.59 20.35
C GLN A 480 -0.93 29.73 20.65
N SER A 481 -1.29 29.79 21.92
CA SER A 481 -2.67 29.87 22.43
C SER A 481 -3.47 31.10 22.00
N ALA A 482 -3.03 31.82 20.97
CA ALA A 482 -3.67 33.02 20.44
C ALA A 482 -4.78 32.73 19.40
N ASP A 483 -4.85 31.51 18.82
CA ASP A 483 -5.77 31.22 17.71
C ASP A 483 -7.11 30.60 18.12
N VAL A 484 -7.39 30.44 19.42
CA VAL A 484 -8.67 29.89 19.90
C VAL A 484 -9.80 30.91 20.02
N ASN A 485 -9.51 32.22 19.83
CA ASN A 485 -10.48 33.29 20.00
C ASN A 485 -10.98 33.96 18.70
N GLY A 486 -10.87 33.30 17.58
CA GLY A 486 -11.38 33.83 16.32
C GLY A 486 -12.29 32.84 15.61
N GLU A 487 -13.54 32.91 15.90
CA GLU A 487 -14.75 32.76 15.08
C GLU A 487 -15.84 32.01 15.82
N GLY A 488 -16.82 32.86 16.25
CA GLY A 488 -18.16 32.46 16.65
C GLY A 488 -19.06 32.32 15.42
#